data_0088c352c8bf7b10acda6a4b18bc49a7
#
_entry.id   0088c352c8bf7b10acda6a4b18bc49a7
#
_cell.length_a   1.000
_cell.length_b   1.000
_cell.length_c   1.000
_cell.angle_alpha   90.00
_cell.angle_beta   90.00
_cell.angle_gamma   90.00
#
_symmetry.space_group_name_H-M   'P 1'
#
loop_
_entity.id
_entity.type
_entity.pdbx_description
1 polymer ?
#
loop_
_entity_poly.entity_id
_entity_poly.type
_entity_poly.pdbx_seq_one_letter_code
_entity_poly.pdbx_strand_id
1 'polypeptide(L)'
;MRSLATLIILVMTSALVACMPSAKNSQPSSIYIPAYLKASSNDALNQLPYQAWWEDFRDPLLNQFVEKALRYNNNVTIAKRSIRVSQAELQTIRLNWLPGLNVLMGFSQDPALGNPGVFYGVLPSYYQNFVALYFQQKKAEFVLKRAKAYYLGVRLTVIGEVTSSYFSLLAWNHQLELLNQIEQDNKKLLVSLKIAKNQGLANNLQLLTVTSQLQSVLGLRQQAQNNIIASENALHYLINEPPGKIKSGPSFIKVPSKEVPLNKINTQVILRRPDVMVALTSLFAACSGVNIAESQLLPALTLDYFWGKASLNGTFNSPTHSAPYGDIYATFNLSPSLFGQILTSKAIFNKSLAEYNNVIQNALRLIANSIAANQKLMAKYHEDALALEALKKRYHLQQDLYAKGLISHNDLLYSRIEINQQAYQLTISKLEQLISVIRLYEELAAGILYQEENTA
;
A
#
# COMPACT_ATOMS: atom_id res chain seq x y z
N MET A 1 -21.70 54.94 -20.50
CA MET A 1 -21.79 53.51 -20.14
C MET A 1 -20.62 52.64 -20.67
N ARG A 2 -20.20 52.78 -21.94
CA ARG A 2 -19.06 52.01 -22.50
C ARG A 2 -17.71 52.24 -21.79
N SER A 3 -17.39 53.46 -21.34
CA SER A 3 -16.13 53.79 -20.66
C SER A 3 -16.07 53.25 -19.23
N LEU A 4 -17.19 53.13 -18.54
CA LEU A 4 -17.25 52.54 -17.18
C LEU A 4 -17.05 51.04 -17.22
N ALA A 5 -17.61 50.36 -18.22
CA ALA A 5 -17.44 48.91 -18.42
C ALA A 5 -15.98 48.58 -18.76
N THR A 6 -15.30 49.37 -19.58
CA THR A 6 -13.87 49.18 -19.89
C THR A 6 -12.98 49.42 -18.67
N LEU A 7 -13.30 50.43 -17.82
CA LEU A 7 -12.57 50.68 -16.59
C LEU A 7 -12.73 49.53 -15.56
N ILE A 8 -13.94 49.01 -15.45
CA ILE A 8 -14.22 47.85 -14.56
C ILE A 8 -13.46 46.59 -15.05
N ILE A 9 -13.45 46.33 -16.36
CA ILE A 9 -12.70 45.21 -16.94
C ILE A 9 -11.19 45.42 -16.73
N LEU A 10 -10.65 46.60 -16.86
CA LEU A 10 -9.23 46.91 -16.66
C LEU A 10 -8.82 46.77 -15.18
N VAL A 11 -9.67 47.20 -14.24
CA VAL A 11 -9.47 46.99 -12.79
C VAL A 11 -9.58 45.53 -12.41
N MET A 12 -10.51 44.77 -13.00
CA MET A 12 -10.61 43.31 -12.78
C MET A 12 -9.39 42.56 -13.31
N THR A 13 -8.86 42.93 -14.49
CA THR A 13 -7.67 42.25 -15.04
C THR A 13 -6.41 42.59 -14.24
N SER A 14 -6.26 43.80 -13.74
CA SER A 14 -5.12 44.19 -12.90
C SER A 14 -5.18 43.55 -11.51
N ALA A 15 -6.36 43.40 -10.91
CA ALA A 15 -6.57 42.67 -9.65
C ALA A 15 -6.30 41.15 -9.77
N LEU A 16 -6.61 40.53 -10.91
CA LEU A 16 -6.30 39.15 -11.19
C LEU A 16 -4.79 38.84 -11.28
N VAL A 17 -4.01 39.78 -11.76
CA VAL A 17 -2.54 39.63 -11.87
C VAL A 17 -1.84 39.90 -10.54
N ALA A 18 -2.38 40.80 -9.70
CA ALA A 18 -1.78 41.16 -8.41
C ALA A 18 -2.03 40.11 -7.29
N CYS A 19 -3.05 39.28 -7.43
CA CYS A 19 -3.43 38.27 -6.43
C CYS A 19 -3.08 36.81 -6.81
N MET A 20 -2.13 36.59 -7.72
CA MET A 20 -1.58 35.25 -7.83
C MET A 20 -0.76 34.95 -6.56
N PRO A 21 -1.24 34.09 -5.63
CA PRO A 21 -0.44 33.70 -4.48
C PRO A 21 0.86 33.11 -5.02
N SER A 22 1.98 33.68 -4.56
CA SER A 22 3.31 33.23 -4.96
C SER A 22 3.50 31.79 -4.48
N ALA A 23 3.20 30.83 -5.34
CA ALA A 23 3.47 29.40 -5.13
C ALA A 23 4.98 29.10 -4.96
N LYS A 24 5.83 30.14 -5.06
CA LYS A 24 7.28 30.03 -4.94
C LYS A 24 7.79 29.66 -3.55
N ASN A 25 7.01 29.89 -2.48
CA ASN A 25 7.47 29.64 -1.11
C ASN A 25 7.02 28.30 -0.52
N SER A 26 6.33 27.44 -1.27
CA SER A 26 5.84 26.16 -0.78
C SER A 26 6.47 24.94 -1.49
N GLN A 27 7.67 25.13 -2.08
CA GLN A 27 8.43 23.95 -2.46
C GLN A 27 8.85 23.21 -1.18
N PRO A 28 8.60 21.89 -1.09
CA PRO A 28 9.10 21.10 0.03
C PRO A 28 10.61 21.32 0.10
N SER A 29 11.10 21.65 1.30
CA SER A 29 12.53 21.77 1.59
C SER A 29 13.29 20.61 0.97
N SER A 30 14.46 20.86 0.38
CA SER A 30 15.29 19.82 -0.23
C SER A 30 15.42 18.64 0.74
N ILE A 31 15.02 17.45 0.28
CA ILE A 31 15.09 16.23 1.10
C ILE A 31 16.54 16.02 1.47
N TYR A 32 16.87 16.13 2.78
CA TYR A 32 18.20 15.79 3.26
C TYR A 32 18.37 14.27 3.23
N ILE A 33 19.18 13.79 2.31
CA ILE A 33 19.56 12.38 2.22
C ILE A 33 20.97 12.27 2.76
N PRO A 34 21.19 11.46 3.80
CA PRO A 34 22.51 11.19 4.34
C PRO A 34 23.49 10.72 3.26
N ALA A 35 24.74 11.15 3.33
CA ALA A 35 25.76 10.88 2.29
C ALA A 35 26.00 9.37 2.06
N TYR A 36 25.83 8.55 3.09
CA TYR A 36 25.98 7.08 3.00
C TYR A 36 24.87 6.39 2.19
N LEU A 37 23.74 7.08 1.98
CA LEU A 37 22.63 6.59 1.15
C LEU A 37 22.67 7.16 -0.28
N LYS A 38 23.55 8.12 -0.57
CA LYS A 38 23.65 8.70 -1.91
C LYS A 38 24.37 7.76 -2.86
N ALA A 39 23.69 7.28 -3.88
CA ALA A 39 24.29 6.51 -4.97
C ALA A 39 24.80 7.41 -6.10
N SER A 40 25.89 7.00 -6.70
CA SER A 40 26.22 7.28 -8.09
C SER A 40 25.17 6.60 -8.99
N SER A 41 24.86 7.20 -10.15
CA SER A 41 23.90 6.71 -11.14
C SER A 41 24.11 5.21 -11.45
N ASN A 42 23.23 4.36 -10.94
CA ASN A 42 23.26 2.92 -11.23
C ASN A 42 21.99 2.57 -12.00
N ASP A 43 22.12 2.24 -13.29
CA ASP A 43 21.00 1.94 -14.19
C ASP A 43 20.14 0.77 -13.69
N ALA A 44 20.72 -0.18 -12.95
CA ALA A 44 20.00 -1.30 -12.36
C ALA A 44 18.87 -0.85 -11.39
N LEU A 45 19.09 0.22 -10.61
CA LEU A 45 18.06 0.75 -9.71
C LEU A 45 16.92 1.47 -10.42
N ASN A 46 17.15 1.92 -11.66
CA ASN A 46 16.10 2.54 -12.47
C ASN A 46 15.12 1.52 -13.05
N GLN A 47 15.53 0.25 -13.18
CA GLN A 47 14.70 -0.84 -13.69
C GLN A 47 13.88 -1.53 -12.60
N LEU A 48 14.25 -1.40 -11.32
CA LEU A 48 13.55 -2.03 -10.19
C LEU A 48 12.02 -1.87 -10.21
N PRO A 49 11.44 -0.66 -10.50
CA PRO A 49 9.99 -0.50 -10.53
C PRO A 49 9.27 -1.38 -11.57
N TYR A 50 9.94 -1.78 -12.62
CA TYR A 50 9.39 -2.59 -13.72
C TYR A 50 9.71 -4.08 -13.60
N GLN A 51 10.61 -4.46 -12.69
CA GLN A 51 11.11 -5.81 -12.55
C GLN A 51 10.15 -6.70 -11.76
N ALA A 52 9.77 -7.84 -12.31
CA ALA A 52 9.08 -8.91 -11.59
C ALA A 52 10.07 -9.68 -10.70
N TRP A 53 10.50 -9.07 -9.60
CA TRP A 53 11.55 -9.58 -8.73
C TRP A 53 11.23 -10.96 -8.12
N TRP A 54 9.95 -11.32 -8.00
CA TRP A 54 9.51 -12.65 -7.52
C TRP A 54 9.82 -13.77 -8.52
N GLU A 55 9.97 -13.48 -9.80
CA GLU A 55 10.37 -14.45 -10.82
C GLU A 55 11.83 -14.89 -10.66
N ASP A 56 12.66 -14.08 -10.02
CA ASP A 56 14.05 -14.41 -9.69
C ASP A 56 14.18 -15.65 -8.79
N PHE A 57 13.13 -16.01 -8.05
CA PHE A 57 13.08 -17.24 -7.25
C PHE A 57 12.84 -18.50 -8.10
N ARG A 58 12.55 -18.36 -9.40
CA ARG A 58 12.38 -19.44 -10.37
C ARG A 58 11.36 -20.49 -9.93
N ASP A 59 10.27 -20.04 -9.32
CA ASP A 59 9.19 -20.89 -8.85
C ASP A 59 7.89 -20.56 -9.61
N PRO A 60 7.48 -21.44 -10.56
CA PRO A 60 6.28 -21.21 -11.37
C PRO A 60 4.99 -21.13 -10.54
N LEU A 61 4.95 -21.83 -9.39
CA LEU A 61 3.77 -21.81 -8.53
C LEU A 61 3.65 -20.47 -7.80
N LEU A 62 4.77 -19.90 -7.34
CA LEU A 62 4.81 -18.55 -6.80
C LEU A 62 4.30 -17.53 -7.83
N ASN A 63 4.79 -17.61 -9.07
CA ASN A 63 4.37 -16.70 -10.14
C ASN A 63 2.85 -16.77 -10.37
N GLN A 64 2.27 -17.98 -10.41
CA GLN A 64 0.82 -18.17 -10.51
C GLN A 64 0.05 -17.55 -9.34
N PHE A 65 0.55 -17.68 -8.10
CA PHE A 65 -0.09 -17.05 -6.94
C PHE A 65 -0.05 -15.54 -7.01
N VAL A 66 1.09 -14.94 -7.40
CA VAL A 66 1.21 -13.48 -7.56
C VAL A 66 0.27 -12.96 -8.65
N GLU A 67 0.23 -13.61 -9.82
CA GLU A 67 -0.67 -13.24 -10.91
C GLU A 67 -2.14 -13.33 -10.49
N LYS A 68 -2.55 -14.46 -9.88
CA LYS A 68 -3.91 -14.63 -9.36
C LYS A 68 -4.26 -13.56 -8.33
N ALA A 69 -3.35 -13.26 -7.40
CA ALA A 69 -3.57 -12.23 -6.38
C ALA A 69 -3.72 -10.85 -7.01
N LEU A 70 -2.85 -10.45 -7.93
CA LEU A 70 -2.96 -9.16 -8.62
C LEU A 70 -4.26 -9.02 -9.41
N ARG A 71 -4.82 -10.14 -9.90
CA ARG A 71 -6.06 -10.17 -10.70
C ARG A 71 -7.32 -10.24 -9.85
N TYR A 72 -7.32 -11.02 -8.77
CA TYR A 72 -8.55 -11.37 -8.04
C TYR A 72 -8.60 -10.87 -6.60
N ASN A 73 -7.50 -10.36 -6.03
CA ASN A 73 -7.47 -9.86 -4.66
C ASN A 73 -8.46 -8.71 -4.46
N ASN A 74 -9.25 -8.80 -3.38
CA ASN A 74 -10.27 -7.80 -3.07
C ASN A 74 -9.68 -6.43 -2.75
N ASN A 75 -8.54 -6.34 -2.05
CA ASN A 75 -7.89 -5.07 -1.72
C ASN A 75 -7.39 -4.36 -2.99
N VAL A 76 -6.81 -5.09 -3.94
CA VAL A 76 -6.42 -4.57 -5.26
C VAL A 76 -7.64 -4.07 -6.03
N THR A 77 -8.73 -4.84 -6.01
CA THR A 77 -9.99 -4.47 -6.67
C THR A 77 -10.59 -3.21 -6.05
N ILE A 78 -10.65 -3.10 -4.72
CA ILE A 78 -11.15 -1.92 -4.00
C ILE A 78 -10.30 -0.70 -4.35
N ALA A 79 -8.97 -0.81 -4.32
CA ALA A 79 -8.08 0.30 -4.67
C ALA A 79 -8.25 0.73 -6.14
N LYS A 80 -8.42 -0.22 -7.07
CA LYS A 80 -8.72 0.06 -8.48
C LYS A 80 -10.08 0.76 -8.65
N ARG A 81 -11.11 0.38 -7.89
CA ARG A 81 -12.42 1.04 -7.91
C ARG A 81 -12.36 2.45 -7.31
N SER A 82 -11.54 2.68 -6.30
CA SER A 82 -11.31 4.02 -5.71
C SER A 82 -10.74 5.01 -6.73
N ILE A 83 -9.93 4.56 -7.71
CA ILE A 83 -9.50 5.40 -8.84
C ILE A 83 -10.72 5.86 -9.65
N ARG A 84 -11.67 4.96 -9.93
CA ARG A 84 -12.90 5.32 -10.69
C ARG A 84 -13.79 6.30 -9.93
N VAL A 85 -13.89 6.16 -8.60
CA VAL A 85 -14.60 7.14 -7.76
C VAL A 85 -13.96 8.52 -7.91
N SER A 86 -12.63 8.62 -7.73
CA SER A 86 -11.92 9.90 -7.87
C SER A 86 -11.98 10.47 -9.30
N GLN A 87 -12.06 9.61 -10.33
CA GLN A 87 -12.30 10.06 -11.72
C GLN A 87 -13.69 10.68 -11.88
N ALA A 88 -14.73 10.05 -11.30
CA ALA A 88 -16.09 10.57 -11.34
C ALA A 88 -16.23 11.89 -10.58
N GLU A 89 -15.58 12.01 -9.40
CA GLU A 89 -15.53 13.27 -8.64
C GLU A 89 -14.86 14.39 -9.44
N LEU A 90 -13.72 14.10 -10.10
CA LEU A 90 -13.07 15.06 -10.99
C LEU A 90 -13.99 15.47 -12.15
N GLN A 91 -14.72 14.51 -12.73
CA GLN A 91 -15.67 14.80 -13.80
C GLN A 91 -16.83 15.69 -13.31
N THR A 92 -17.35 15.43 -12.11
CA THR A 92 -18.37 16.28 -11.49
C THR A 92 -17.88 17.73 -11.35
N ILE A 93 -16.64 17.93 -10.87
CA ILE A 93 -16.07 19.26 -10.74
C ILE A 93 -15.86 19.92 -12.11
N ARG A 94 -15.48 19.16 -13.13
CA ARG A 94 -15.38 19.67 -14.52
C ARG A 94 -16.73 20.07 -15.09
N LEU A 95 -17.81 19.39 -14.75
CA LEU A 95 -19.15 19.77 -15.18
C LEU A 95 -19.64 21.06 -14.52
N ASN A 96 -19.12 21.45 -13.35
CA ASN A 96 -19.45 22.74 -12.71
C ASN A 96 -18.99 23.97 -13.52
N TRP A 97 -18.18 23.78 -14.58
CA TRP A 97 -17.90 24.86 -15.56
C TRP A 97 -19.09 25.17 -16.46
N LEU A 98 -20.09 24.32 -16.51
CA LEU A 98 -21.32 24.52 -17.28
C LEU A 98 -22.40 25.11 -16.38
N PRO A 99 -23.27 25.99 -16.92
CA PRO A 99 -24.41 26.48 -16.18
C PRO A 99 -25.39 25.34 -15.86
N GLY A 100 -26.02 25.43 -14.69
CA GLY A 100 -27.15 24.57 -14.34
C GLY A 100 -28.40 24.97 -15.10
N LEU A 101 -29.26 23.99 -15.37
CA LEU A 101 -30.55 24.19 -15.99
C LEU A 101 -31.64 23.72 -15.04
N ASN A 102 -32.41 24.65 -14.48
CA ASN A 102 -33.54 24.33 -13.64
C ASN A 102 -34.82 24.43 -14.48
N VAL A 103 -35.69 23.40 -14.44
CA VAL A 103 -36.99 23.43 -15.03
C VAL A 103 -38.00 23.62 -13.91
N LEU A 104 -38.77 24.71 -13.97
CA LEU A 104 -39.78 25.04 -12.99
C LEU A 104 -41.16 24.88 -13.62
N MET A 105 -42.09 24.25 -12.90
CA MET A 105 -43.49 24.25 -13.20
C MET A 105 -44.27 24.20 -11.90
N GLY A 106 -45.32 25.00 -11.83
CA GLY A 106 -46.15 25.01 -10.62
C GLY A 106 -47.22 26.07 -10.64
N PHE A 107 -47.96 26.13 -9.53
CA PHE A 107 -48.89 27.18 -9.19
C PHE A 107 -48.40 27.91 -7.96
N SER A 108 -48.39 29.23 -8.00
CA SER A 108 -48.00 30.07 -6.88
C SER A 108 -49.14 31.02 -6.49
N GLN A 109 -49.31 31.22 -5.19
CA GLN A 109 -50.14 32.27 -4.63
C GLN A 109 -49.30 33.51 -4.24
N ASP A 110 -47.99 33.47 -4.44
CA ASP A 110 -47.09 34.54 -4.10
C ASP A 110 -47.21 35.73 -5.06
N PRO A 111 -47.55 36.93 -4.57
CA PRO A 111 -47.68 38.13 -5.43
C PRO A 111 -46.38 38.49 -6.15
N ALA A 112 -45.20 38.08 -5.64
CA ALA A 112 -43.92 38.34 -6.28
C ALA A 112 -43.69 37.52 -7.56
N LEU A 113 -44.37 36.40 -7.71
CA LEU A 113 -44.33 35.52 -8.89
C LEU A 113 -45.56 35.71 -9.80
N GLY A 114 -46.42 36.70 -9.52
CA GLY A 114 -47.67 36.93 -10.22
C GLY A 114 -48.88 36.28 -9.53
N ASN A 115 -49.86 37.05 -9.21
CA ASN A 115 -51.01 36.77 -8.36
C ASN A 115 -52.05 35.89 -9.07
N PRO A 116 -52.69 35.00 -8.31
CA PRO A 116 -52.32 33.58 -8.22
C PRO A 116 -52.23 33.02 -9.64
N GLY A 117 -51.18 32.27 -9.95
CA GLY A 117 -50.97 31.82 -11.31
C GLY A 117 -50.20 30.56 -11.51
N VAL A 118 -50.40 29.96 -12.66
CA VAL A 118 -49.57 28.85 -13.16
C VAL A 118 -48.31 29.42 -13.79
N PHE A 119 -47.16 28.89 -13.41
CA PHE A 119 -45.91 29.24 -14.05
C PHE A 119 -45.22 27.97 -14.56
N TYR A 120 -44.49 28.12 -15.65
CA TYR A 120 -43.57 27.12 -16.16
C TYR A 120 -42.45 27.82 -16.91
N GLY A 121 -41.27 27.29 -16.78
CA GLY A 121 -40.12 27.88 -17.44
C GLY A 121 -38.83 27.14 -17.19
N VAL A 122 -37.80 27.59 -17.87
CA VAL A 122 -36.46 27.11 -17.75
C VAL A 122 -35.59 28.24 -17.19
N LEU A 123 -34.85 27.96 -16.12
CA LEU A 123 -33.91 28.88 -15.51
C LEU A 123 -32.50 28.34 -15.66
N PRO A 124 -31.75 28.80 -16.66
CA PRO A 124 -30.33 28.70 -16.63
C PRO A 124 -29.80 29.52 -15.45
N SER A 125 -29.09 28.84 -14.52
CA SER A 125 -28.52 29.46 -13.36
C SER A 125 -27.03 29.16 -13.30
N TYR A 126 -26.22 30.13 -12.95
CA TYR A 126 -24.80 29.98 -12.82
C TYR A 126 -24.29 30.87 -11.70
N TYR A 127 -23.71 30.25 -10.68
CA TYR A 127 -23.06 30.96 -9.59
C TYR A 127 -21.69 30.34 -9.36
N GLN A 128 -20.64 30.94 -9.93
CA GLN A 128 -19.30 30.38 -9.87
C GLN A 128 -18.23 31.42 -9.64
N ASN A 129 -17.34 31.12 -8.72
CA ASN A 129 -16.03 31.75 -8.64
C ASN A 129 -15.05 30.95 -9.50
N PHE A 130 -14.71 31.45 -10.68
CA PHE A 130 -13.87 30.72 -11.64
C PHE A 130 -12.47 30.38 -11.10
N VAL A 131 -11.90 31.24 -10.25
CA VAL A 131 -10.59 31.00 -9.64
C VAL A 131 -10.69 29.87 -8.62
N ALA A 132 -11.74 29.90 -7.80
CA ALA A 132 -12.02 28.78 -6.87
C ALA A 132 -12.26 27.48 -7.61
N LEU A 133 -13.03 27.50 -8.69
CA LEU A 133 -13.35 26.35 -9.51
C LEU A 133 -12.10 25.74 -10.16
N TYR A 134 -11.18 26.58 -10.65
CA TYR A 134 -9.90 26.09 -11.17
C TYR A 134 -9.09 25.36 -10.09
N PHE A 135 -8.98 25.91 -8.88
CA PHE A 135 -8.26 25.24 -7.80
C PHE A 135 -9.01 24.01 -7.23
N GLN A 136 -10.35 24.00 -7.27
CA GLN A 136 -11.15 22.79 -6.96
C GLN A 136 -10.82 21.67 -7.95
N GLN A 137 -10.75 21.98 -9.25
CA GLN A 137 -10.34 21.00 -10.27
C GLN A 137 -8.92 20.52 -10.02
N LYS A 138 -7.97 21.40 -9.71
CA LYS A 138 -6.58 21.03 -9.36
C LYS A 138 -6.53 20.11 -8.13
N LYS A 139 -7.30 20.44 -7.10
CA LYS A 139 -7.42 19.59 -5.90
C LYS A 139 -7.91 18.20 -6.25
N ALA A 140 -8.95 18.07 -7.08
CA ALA A 140 -9.49 16.79 -7.52
C ALA A 140 -8.50 16.01 -8.40
N GLU A 141 -7.71 16.68 -9.25
CA GLU A 141 -6.62 16.05 -10.00
C GLU A 141 -5.55 15.44 -9.06
N PHE A 142 -5.20 16.14 -7.96
CA PHE A 142 -4.28 15.58 -6.96
C PHE A 142 -4.91 14.43 -6.16
N VAL A 143 -6.20 14.50 -5.84
CA VAL A 143 -6.93 13.38 -5.22
C VAL A 143 -6.92 12.14 -6.12
N LEU A 144 -7.12 12.31 -7.42
CA LEU A 144 -7.02 11.21 -8.39
C LEU A 144 -5.58 10.65 -8.45
N LYS A 145 -4.56 11.50 -8.47
CA LYS A 145 -3.16 11.05 -8.43
C LYS A 145 -2.85 10.29 -7.14
N ARG A 146 -3.39 10.74 -6.01
CA ARG A 146 -3.27 10.05 -4.72
C ARG A 146 -3.90 8.65 -4.77
N ALA A 147 -5.11 8.52 -5.33
CA ALA A 147 -5.79 7.23 -5.48
C ALA A 147 -4.97 6.26 -6.35
N LYS A 148 -4.35 6.75 -7.44
CA LYS A 148 -3.44 5.94 -8.27
C LYS A 148 -2.19 5.50 -7.51
N ALA A 149 -1.55 6.40 -6.75
CA ALA A 149 -0.40 6.05 -5.92
C ALA A 149 -0.76 5.02 -4.84
N TYR A 150 -1.91 5.18 -4.19
CA TYR A 150 -2.42 4.22 -3.21
C TYR A 150 -2.65 2.82 -3.83
N TYR A 151 -3.25 2.76 -5.03
CA TYR A 151 -3.42 1.50 -5.76
C TYR A 151 -2.09 0.79 -6.02
N LEU A 152 -1.05 1.53 -6.41
CA LEU A 152 0.29 0.98 -6.61
C LEU A 152 0.87 0.44 -5.29
N GLY A 153 0.63 1.13 -4.18
CA GLY A 153 1.03 0.67 -2.85
C GLY A 153 0.35 -0.65 -2.47
N VAL A 154 -0.96 -0.74 -2.66
CA VAL A 154 -1.73 -1.97 -2.37
C VAL A 154 -1.22 -3.14 -3.21
N ARG A 155 -0.92 -2.94 -4.50
CA ARG A 155 -0.33 -3.99 -5.35
C ARG A 155 1.01 -4.48 -4.80
N LEU A 156 1.89 -3.56 -4.42
CA LEU A 156 3.21 -3.90 -3.87
C LEU A 156 3.08 -4.72 -2.58
N THR A 157 2.22 -4.29 -1.67
CA THR A 157 1.95 -5.02 -0.42
C THR A 157 1.39 -6.41 -0.71
N VAL A 158 0.44 -6.56 -1.62
CA VAL A 158 -0.14 -7.87 -1.98
C VAL A 158 0.92 -8.82 -2.57
N ILE A 159 1.82 -8.33 -3.42
CA ILE A 159 2.95 -9.14 -3.94
C ILE A 159 3.83 -9.63 -2.79
N GLY A 160 4.20 -8.74 -1.86
CA GLY A 160 5.01 -9.10 -0.70
C GLY A 160 4.31 -10.08 0.23
N GLU A 161 3.03 -9.87 0.54
CA GLU A 161 2.23 -10.77 1.37
C GLU A 161 2.08 -12.17 0.75
N VAL A 162 1.82 -12.27 -0.55
CA VAL A 162 1.76 -13.56 -1.27
C VAL A 162 3.09 -14.28 -1.19
N THR A 163 4.18 -13.58 -1.52
CA THR A 163 5.52 -14.17 -1.54
C THR A 163 5.96 -14.61 -0.14
N SER A 164 5.71 -13.79 0.88
CA SER A 164 6.04 -14.11 2.27
C SER A 164 5.21 -15.29 2.80
N SER A 165 3.90 -15.32 2.53
CA SER A 165 3.01 -16.41 2.94
C SER A 165 3.39 -17.71 2.26
N TYR A 166 3.76 -17.66 0.98
CA TYR A 166 4.19 -18.84 0.21
C TYR A 166 5.50 -19.44 0.75
N PHE A 167 6.53 -18.62 0.99
CA PHE A 167 7.77 -19.11 1.57
C PHE A 167 7.60 -19.57 3.01
N SER A 168 6.72 -18.94 3.78
CA SER A 168 6.35 -19.41 5.11
C SER A 168 5.71 -20.79 5.05
N LEU A 169 4.79 -21.03 4.12
CA LEU A 169 4.18 -22.35 3.91
C LEU A 169 5.23 -23.42 3.58
N LEU A 170 6.15 -23.13 2.66
CA LEU A 170 7.23 -24.07 2.32
C LEU A 170 8.15 -24.35 3.51
N ALA A 171 8.49 -23.33 4.29
CA ALA A 171 9.35 -23.46 5.46
C ALA A 171 8.67 -24.27 6.57
N TRP A 172 7.38 -24.02 6.86
CA TRP A 172 6.64 -24.78 7.87
C TRP A 172 6.46 -26.24 7.48
N ASN A 173 6.24 -26.56 6.21
CA ASN A 173 6.19 -27.93 5.72
C ASN A 173 7.54 -28.65 5.94
N HIS A 174 8.66 -27.97 5.61
CA HIS A 174 9.97 -28.54 5.82
C HIS A 174 10.31 -28.70 7.32
N GLN A 175 9.93 -27.74 8.15
CA GLN A 175 10.09 -27.86 9.61
C GLN A 175 9.27 -29.01 10.18
N LEU A 176 8.04 -29.21 9.71
CA LEU A 176 7.21 -30.35 10.11
C LEU A 176 7.87 -31.70 9.76
N GLU A 177 8.49 -31.79 8.58
CA GLU A 177 9.25 -32.97 8.17
C GLU A 177 10.41 -33.28 9.14
N LEU A 178 11.22 -32.25 9.47
CA LEU A 178 12.33 -32.36 10.42
C LEU A 178 11.84 -32.74 11.83
N LEU A 179 10.77 -32.11 12.30
CA LEU A 179 10.18 -32.43 13.60
C LEU A 179 9.66 -33.88 13.67
N ASN A 180 9.09 -34.42 12.58
CA ASN A 180 8.70 -35.80 12.50
C ASN A 180 9.91 -36.77 12.59
N GLN A 181 11.04 -36.39 11.97
CA GLN A 181 12.30 -37.15 12.08
C GLN A 181 12.84 -37.14 13.52
N ILE A 182 12.89 -35.93 14.15
CA ILE A 182 13.32 -35.77 15.54
C ILE A 182 12.42 -36.57 16.50
N GLU A 183 11.10 -36.55 16.28
CA GLU A 183 10.13 -37.34 17.06
C GLU A 183 10.43 -38.86 16.98
N GLN A 184 10.64 -39.36 15.76
CA GLN A 184 10.95 -40.80 15.55
C GLN A 184 12.25 -41.20 16.24
N ASP A 185 13.29 -40.35 16.16
CA ASP A 185 14.58 -40.65 16.78
C ASP A 185 14.52 -40.58 18.30
N ASN A 186 13.79 -39.63 18.88
CA ASN A 186 13.55 -39.57 20.32
C ASN A 186 12.75 -40.79 20.81
N LYS A 187 11.76 -41.30 20.04
CA LYS A 187 11.03 -42.53 20.39
C LYS A 187 11.95 -43.74 20.39
N LYS A 188 12.82 -43.90 19.37
CA LYS A 188 13.81 -44.98 19.31
C LYS A 188 14.78 -44.91 20.50
N LEU A 189 15.28 -43.70 20.78
CA LEU A 189 16.17 -43.46 21.92
C LEU A 189 15.50 -43.79 23.26
N LEU A 190 14.23 -43.42 23.45
CA LEU A 190 13.46 -43.74 24.64
C LEU A 190 13.28 -45.22 24.85
N VAL A 191 13.01 -46.00 23.79
CA VAL A 191 12.91 -47.48 23.85
C VAL A 191 14.26 -48.06 24.24
N SER A 192 15.35 -47.67 23.59
CA SER A 192 16.72 -48.13 23.89
C SER A 192 17.12 -47.84 25.34
N LEU A 193 16.85 -46.61 25.83
CA LEU A 193 17.15 -46.23 27.21
C LEU A 193 16.30 -47.01 28.25
N LYS A 194 15.06 -47.36 27.95
CA LYS A 194 14.23 -48.24 28.81
C LYS A 194 14.85 -49.62 28.94
N ILE A 195 15.32 -50.18 27.84
CA ILE A 195 15.98 -51.52 27.85
C ILE A 195 17.29 -51.42 28.66
N ALA A 196 18.13 -50.42 28.38
CA ALA A 196 19.39 -50.19 29.09
C ALA A 196 19.18 -49.96 30.60
N LYS A 197 18.10 -49.28 31.01
CA LYS A 197 17.74 -49.07 32.41
C LYS A 197 17.42 -50.40 33.09
N ASN A 198 16.65 -51.27 32.45
CA ASN A 198 16.30 -52.61 33.01
C ASN A 198 17.54 -53.51 33.19
N GLN A 199 18.60 -53.21 32.43
CA GLN A 199 19.92 -53.88 32.54
C GLN A 199 20.88 -53.14 33.49
N GLY A 200 20.48 -52.06 34.17
CA GLY A 200 21.33 -51.27 35.04
C GLY A 200 22.33 -50.36 34.33
N LEU A 201 22.23 -50.22 32.98
CA LEU A 201 23.15 -49.45 32.14
C LEU A 201 22.70 -48.02 31.87
N ALA A 202 21.49 -47.64 32.29
CA ALA A 202 20.97 -46.29 32.18
C ALA A 202 20.23 -45.84 33.45
N ASN A 203 20.14 -44.54 33.69
CA ASN A 203 19.47 -43.99 34.88
C ASN A 203 18.15 -43.28 34.54
N ASN A 204 17.35 -42.99 35.58
CA ASN A 204 16.07 -42.28 35.43
C ASN A 204 16.24 -40.86 34.85
N LEU A 205 17.35 -40.19 35.12
CA LEU A 205 17.59 -38.81 34.64
C LEU A 205 17.63 -38.78 33.12
N GLN A 206 18.38 -39.72 32.50
CA GLN A 206 18.45 -39.83 31.03
C GLN A 206 17.07 -40.10 30.41
N LEU A 207 16.29 -40.99 31.03
CA LEU A 207 14.94 -41.30 30.56
C LEU A 207 14.02 -40.10 30.62
N LEU A 208 14.01 -39.34 31.73
CA LEU A 208 13.18 -38.16 31.91
C LEU A 208 13.60 -37.04 30.97
N THR A 209 14.92 -36.87 30.71
CA THR A 209 15.44 -35.88 29.75
C THR A 209 14.90 -36.15 28.36
N VAL A 210 15.01 -37.37 27.84
CA VAL A 210 14.49 -37.72 26.50
C VAL A 210 12.96 -37.66 26.45
N THR A 211 12.28 -37.98 27.56
CA THR A 211 10.83 -37.84 27.63
C THR A 211 10.42 -36.36 27.52
N SER A 212 11.09 -35.46 28.25
CA SER A 212 10.85 -34.03 28.17
C SER A 212 11.12 -33.47 26.75
N GLN A 213 12.21 -33.90 26.12
CA GLN A 213 12.55 -33.53 24.75
C GLN A 213 11.46 -33.98 23.76
N LEU A 214 10.97 -35.24 23.90
CA LEU A 214 9.89 -35.73 23.06
C LEU A 214 8.61 -34.90 23.21
N GLN A 215 8.21 -34.53 24.42
CA GLN A 215 7.01 -33.72 24.65
C GLN A 215 7.18 -32.32 24.04
N SER A 216 8.36 -31.70 24.15
CA SER A 216 8.67 -30.42 23.50
C SER A 216 8.54 -30.52 21.98
N VAL A 217 9.09 -31.55 21.36
CA VAL A 217 8.98 -31.78 19.90
C VAL A 217 7.54 -31.97 19.47
N LEU A 218 6.73 -32.71 20.24
CA LEU A 218 5.30 -32.84 19.95
C LEU A 218 4.56 -31.52 19.99
N GLY A 219 4.88 -30.64 20.94
CA GLY A 219 4.35 -29.29 21.02
C GLY A 219 4.71 -28.47 19.78
N LEU A 220 6.00 -28.45 19.39
CA LEU A 220 6.47 -27.76 18.19
C LEU A 220 5.81 -28.28 16.89
N ARG A 221 5.58 -29.59 16.82
CA ARG A 221 4.88 -30.24 15.70
C ARG A 221 3.44 -29.72 15.55
N GLN A 222 2.69 -29.60 16.65
CA GLN A 222 1.34 -29.03 16.64
C GLN A 222 1.36 -27.57 16.19
N GLN A 223 2.33 -26.81 16.66
CA GLN A 223 2.51 -25.41 16.23
C GLN A 223 2.83 -25.31 14.73
N ALA A 224 3.73 -26.15 14.20
CA ALA A 224 4.04 -26.19 12.77
C ALA A 224 2.80 -26.53 11.93
N GLN A 225 2.00 -27.50 12.33
CA GLN A 225 0.74 -27.86 11.66
C GLN A 225 -0.26 -26.69 11.65
N ASN A 226 -0.41 -25.99 12.77
CA ASN A 226 -1.27 -24.80 12.84
C ASN A 226 -0.76 -23.68 11.91
N ASN A 227 0.55 -23.45 11.86
CA ASN A 227 1.16 -22.43 11.01
C ASN A 227 1.02 -22.77 9.51
N ILE A 228 1.05 -24.06 9.14
CA ILE A 228 0.75 -24.53 7.78
C ILE A 228 -0.67 -24.12 7.39
N ILE A 229 -1.65 -24.48 8.23
CA ILE A 229 -3.07 -24.14 7.98
C ILE A 229 -3.26 -22.62 7.88
N ALA A 230 -2.63 -21.85 8.77
CA ALA A 230 -2.69 -20.38 8.74
C ALA A 230 -2.09 -19.82 7.45
N SER A 231 -0.96 -20.35 6.98
CA SER A 231 -0.31 -19.92 5.74
C SER A 231 -1.13 -20.29 4.50
N GLU A 232 -1.74 -21.48 4.47
CA GLU A 232 -2.66 -21.90 3.41
C GLU A 232 -3.88 -20.97 3.34
N ASN A 233 -4.50 -20.69 4.47
CA ASN A 233 -5.65 -19.78 4.54
C ASN A 233 -5.29 -18.35 4.14
N ALA A 234 -4.11 -17.87 4.53
CA ALA A 234 -3.62 -16.54 4.10
C ALA A 234 -3.44 -16.46 2.58
N LEU A 235 -2.85 -17.49 1.97
CA LEU A 235 -2.68 -17.54 0.51
C LEU A 235 -4.04 -17.60 -0.20
N HIS A 236 -4.97 -18.43 0.25
CA HIS A 236 -6.33 -18.49 -0.32
C HIS A 236 -7.07 -17.15 -0.19
N TYR A 237 -6.95 -16.48 0.96
CA TYR A 237 -7.51 -15.13 1.13
C TYR A 237 -6.90 -14.13 0.12
N LEU A 238 -5.59 -14.18 -0.08
CA LEU A 238 -4.90 -13.26 -0.99
C LEU A 238 -5.29 -13.47 -2.46
N ILE A 239 -5.58 -14.72 -2.87
CA ILE A 239 -6.04 -15.03 -4.23
C ILE A 239 -7.56 -15.05 -4.38
N ASN A 240 -8.29 -14.66 -3.30
CA ASN A 240 -9.76 -14.65 -3.25
C ASN A 240 -10.41 -16.01 -3.53
N GLU A 241 -9.85 -17.06 -2.95
CA GLU A 241 -10.38 -18.44 -3.01
C GLU A 241 -10.83 -18.91 -1.61
N PRO A 242 -11.78 -19.85 -1.51
CA PRO A 242 -12.15 -20.44 -0.22
C PRO A 242 -10.97 -21.15 0.46
N PRO A 243 -10.93 -21.20 1.81
CA PRO A 243 -9.91 -21.93 2.55
C PRO A 243 -9.77 -23.39 2.07
N GLY A 244 -8.55 -23.86 1.95
CA GLY A 244 -8.27 -25.21 1.46
C GLY A 244 -6.81 -25.60 1.57
N LYS A 245 -6.47 -26.80 1.12
CA LYS A 245 -5.07 -27.23 1.04
C LYS A 245 -4.42 -26.76 -0.25
N ILE A 246 -3.18 -26.30 -0.14
CA ILE A 246 -2.36 -25.92 -1.28
C ILE A 246 -1.50 -27.10 -1.69
N LYS A 247 -1.43 -27.40 -2.99
CA LYS A 247 -0.50 -28.39 -3.50
C LYS A 247 0.93 -28.04 -3.09
N SER A 248 1.69 -29.03 -2.63
CA SER A 248 3.09 -28.84 -2.24
C SER A 248 3.90 -28.24 -3.39
N GLY A 249 4.57 -27.14 -3.10
CA GLY A 249 5.54 -26.52 -3.98
C GLY A 249 6.89 -27.26 -3.99
N PRO A 250 7.92 -26.69 -4.61
CA PRO A 250 9.27 -27.24 -4.55
C PRO A 250 9.78 -27.29 -3.10
N SER A 251 10.78 -28.16 -2.86
CA SER A 251 11.41 -28.23 -1.53
C SER A 251 11.98 -26.86 -1.11
N PHE A 252 11.68 -26.41 0.10
CA PHE A 252 12.15 -25.14 0.67
C PHE A 252 13.67 -25.00 0.59
N ILE A 253 14.42 -26.09 0.72
CA ILE A 253 15.90 -26.08 0.64
C ILE A 253 16.38 -25.60 -0.73
N LYS A 254 15.63 -25.86 -1.82
CA LYS A 254 16.01 -25.51 -3.20
C LYS A 254 15.70 -24.04 -3.54
N VAL A 255 14.94 -23.33 -2.73
CA VAL A 255 14.68 -21.90 -2.95
C VAL A 255 16.02 -21.16 -2.86
N PRO A 256 16.42 -20.41 -3.90
CA PRO A 256 17.69 -19.68 -3.87
C PRO A 256 17.68 -18.58 -2.81
N SER A 257 18.67 -18.54 -1.95
CA SER A 257 18.95 -17.37 -1.13
C SER A 257 19.62 -16.32 -2.02
N LYS A 258 19.09 -15.10 -2.00
CA LYS A 258 19.59 -14.02 -2.85
C LYS A 258 20.09 -12.88 -1.98
N GLU A 259 21.32 -12.47 -2.20
CA GLU A 259 21.81 -11.20 -1.67
C GLU A 259 21.41 -10.10 -2.65
N VAL A 260 20.79 -9.05 -2.16
CA VAL A 260 20.53 -7.86 -2.97
C VAL A 260 21.74 -6.93 -2.81
N PRO A 261 22.59 -6.77 -3.83
CA PRO A 261 23.81 -5.98 -3.72
C PRO A 261 23.50 -4.49 -3.73
N LEU A 262 23.04 -3.98 -2.61
CA LEU A 262 22.74 -2.56 -2.43
C LEU A 262 23.85 -1.88 -1.66
N ASN A 263 24.86 -1.41 -2.39
CA ASN A 263 25.89 -0.59 -1.80
C ASN A 263 25.49 0.87 -1.61
N LYS A 264 24.49 1.36 -2.36
CA LYS A 264 24.00 2.75 -2.31
C LYS A 264 22.59 2.86 -2.89
N ILE A 265 21.77 3.77 -2.36
CA ILE A 265 20.41 4.02 -2.80
C ILE A 265 20.34 5.34 -3.57
N ASN A 266 19.64 5.33 -4.72
CA ASN A 266 19.35 6.54 -5.46
C ASN A 266 18.17 7.30 -4.80
N THR A 267 18.28 8.60 -4.66
CA THR A 267 17.25 9.54 -4.19
C THR A 267 15.90 9.35 -4.91
N GLN A 268 15.95 9.03 -6.20
CA GLN A 268 14.76 8.83 -7.03
C GLN A 268 13.90 7.65 -6.57
N VAL A 269 14.50 6.62 -5.95
CA VAL A 269 13.76 5.46 -5.43
C VAL A 269 12.79 5.90 -4.33
N ILE A 270 13.21 6.81 -3.45
CA ILE A 270 12.38 7.32 -2.36
C ILE A 270 11.16 8.07 -2.91
N LEU A 271 11.37 8.91 -3.93
CA LEU A 271 10.30 9.70 -4.53
C LEU A 271 9.30 8.84 -5.33
N ARG A 272 9.69 7.62 -5.74
CA ARG A 272 8.82 6.67 -6.43
C ARG A 272 8.02 5.78 -5.48
N ARG A 273 8.30 5.82 -4.19
CA ARG A 273 7.55 5.05 -3.20
C ARG A 273 6.07 5.48 -3.17
N PRO A 274 5.13 4.53 -3.15
CA PRO A 274 3.70 4.85 -3.14
C PRO A 274 3.27 5.69 -1.94
N ASP A 275 3.80 5.41 -0.74
CA ASP A 275 3.51 6.14 0.49
C ASP A 275 3.98 7.60 0.40
N VAL A 276 5.18 7.83 -0.16
CA VAL A 276 5.71 9.18 -0.42
C VAL A 276 4.88 9.91 -1.48
N MET A 277 4.48 9.22 -2.56
CA MET A 277 3.60 9.78 -3.59
C MET A 277 2.22 10.14 -3.05
N VAL A 278 1.64 9.32 -2.17
CA VAL A 278 0.37 9.60 -1.47
C VAL A 278 0.50 10.85 -0.60
N ALA A 279 1.57 10.95 0.20
CA ALA A 279 1.82 12.10 1.06
C ALA A 279 2.05 13.38 0.25
N LEU A 280 2.85 13.33 -0.82
CA LEU A 280 3.12 14.45 -1.71
C LEU A 280 1.85 14.96 -2.41
N THR A 281 1.04 14.05 -2.95
CA THR A 281 -0.22 14.42 -3.61
C THR A 281 -1.25 14.96 -2.61
N SER A 282 -1.25 14.50 -1.36
CA SER A 282 -2.06 15.05 -0.28
C SER A 282 -1.62 16.48 0.08
N LEU A 283 -0.31 16.75 0.13
CA LEU A 283 0.25 18.08 0.33
C LEU A 283 -0.19 19.05 -0.77
N PHE A 284 -0.11 18.65 -2.06
CA PHE A 284 -0.57 19.47 -3.17
C PHE A 284 -2.10 19.68 -3.17
N ALA A 285 -2.88 18.70 -2.73
CA ALA A 285 -4.32 18.86 -2.55
C ALA A 285 -4.63 19.85 -1.42
N ALA A 286 -3.87 19.84 -0.31
CA ALA A 286 -3.99 20.81 0.78
C ALA A 286 -3.57 22.22 0.34
N CYS A 287 -2.50 22.35 -0.45
CA CYS A 287 -2.08 23.63 -1.08
C CYS A 287 -3.22 24.20 -1.96
N SER A 288 -3.82 23.35 -2.81
CA SER A 288 -4.99 23.76 -3.60
C SER A 288 -6.17 24.16 -2.70
N GLY A 289 -6.33 23.56 -1.52
CA GLY A 289 -7.31 23.96 -0.52
C GLY A 289 -7.11 25.36 0.02
N VAL A 290 -5.86 25.78 0.25
CA VAL A 290 -5.53 27.17 0.62
C VAL A 290 -5.94 28.13 -0.49
N ASN A 291 -5.55 27.81 -1.73
CA ASN A 291 -5.87 28.65 -2.89
C ASN A 291 -7.38 28.76 -3.13
N ILE A 292 -8.17 27.70 -2.86
CA ILE A 292 -9.64 27.72 -2.88
C ILE A 292 -10.16 28.72 -1.84
N ALA A 293 -9.67 28.63 -0.60
CA ALA A 293 -10.12 29.51 0.48
C ALA A 293 -9.76 30.99 0.20
N GLU A 294 -8.55 31.27 -0.28
CA GLU A 294 -8.12 32.61 -0.64
C GLU A 294 -8.89 33.17 -1.86
N SER A 295 -9.22 32.31 -2.82
CA SER A 295 -10.01 32.71 -4.00
C SER A 295 -11.46 33.07 -3.67
N GLN A 296 -11.99 32.73 -2.49
CA GLN A 296 -13.32 33.17 -2.05
C GLN A 296 -13.38 34.71 -1.79
N LEU A 297 -12.23 35.37 -1.65
CA LEU A 297 -12.15 36.85 -1.61
C LEU A 297 -12.42 37.49 -2.98
N LEU A 298 -12.31 36.71 -4.05
CA LEU A 298 -12.60 37.19 -5.41
C LEU A 298 -14.10 37.05 -5.71
N PRO A 299 -14.63 37.90 -6.65
CA PRO A 299 -16.05 37.86 -6.95
C PRO A 299 -16.46 36.53 -7.62
N ALA A 300 -17.64 36.05 -7.28
CA ALA A 300 -18.36 35.04 -8.03
C ALA A 300 -19.23 35.68 -9.10
N LEU A 301 -19.24 35.11 -10.29
CA LEU A 301 -20.17 35.53 -11.35
C LEU A 301 -21.49 34.82 -11.10
N THR A 302 -22.55 35.63 -11.05
CA THR A 302 -23.95 35.17 -10.97
C THR A 302 -24.62 35.44 -12.30
N LEU A 303 -25.22 34.42 -12.86
CA LEU A 303 -26.10 34.47 -14.00
C LEU A 303 -27.43 33.82 -13.61
N ASP A 304 -28.46 34.60 -13.55
CA ASP A 304 -29.82 34.14 -13.34
C ASP A 304 -30.66 34.57 -14.53
N TYR A 305 -31.26 33.62 -15.23
CA TYR A 305 -32.03 33.87 -16.42
C TYR A 305 -33.32 33.08 -16.41
N PHE A 306 -34.44 33.70 -16.68
CA PHE A 306 -35.73 33.06 -16.79
C PHE A 306 -36.22 33.09 -18.22
N TRP A 307 -36.55 31.93 -18.75
CA TRP A 307 -37.22 31.78 -20.05
C TRP A 307 -38.44 30.91 -19.89
N GLY A 308 -39.63 31.53 -19.90
CA GLY A 308 -40.86 30.79 -19.64
C GLY A 308 -42.07 31.67 -19.69
N LYS A 309 -43.18 31.15 -19.19
CA LYS A 309 -44.44 31.86 -19.06
C LYS A 309 -44.90 31.89 -17.62
N ALA A 310 -45.24 33.07 -17.12
CA ALA A 310 -45.92 33.23 -15.86
C ALA A 310 -47.26 33.93 -16.15
N SER A 311 -48.37 33.30 -15.75
CA SER A 311 -49.72 33.85 -15.89
C SER A 311 -49.99 34.72 -14.67
N LEU A 312 -50.15 36.01 -14.89
CA LEU A 312 -50.64 36.98 -13.91
C LEU A 312 -52.17 36.84 -13.86
N ASN A 313 -52.81 36.38 -12.86
CA ASN A 313 -54.26 36.31 -12.63
C ASN A 313 -54.94 34.92 -12.77
N GLY A 314 -54.24 33.84 -12.79
CA GLY A 314 -54.84 32.51 -12.59
C GLY A 314 -55.77 31.98 -13.70
N THR A 315 -55.98 32.69 -14.77
CA THR A 315 -56.73 32.23 -15.92
C THR A 315 -55.84 32.07 -17.14
N PHE A 316 -56.01 30.96 -17.88
CA PHE A 316 -55.22 30.67 -19.08
C PHE A 316 -55.37 31.73 -20.21
N ASN A 317 -56.28 32.66 -20.07
CA ASN A 317 -56.54 33.75 -21.03
C ASN A 317 -56.02 35.11 -20.62
N SER A 318 -55.27 35.26 -19.51
CA SER A 318 -54.67 36.51 -19.09
C SER A 318 -53.38 36.80 -19.86
N PRO A 319 -53.00 38.07 -20.07
CA PRO A 319 -51.77 38.38 -20.76
C PRO A 319 -50.57 37.79 -20.04
N THR A 320 -49.98 36.79 -20.68
CA THR A 320 -48.75 36.14 -20.19
C THR A 320 -47.58 36.99 -20.50
N HIS A 321 -46.82 37.41 -19.48
CA HIS A 321 -45.50 37.95 -19.71
C HIS A 321 -44.60 36.80 -20.16
N SER A 322 -44.28 36.81 -21.45
CA SER A 322 -43.39 35.82 -22.08
C SER A 322 -42.03 36.44 -22.46
N ALA A 323 -41.63 37.50 -21.82
CA ALA A 323 -40.36 38.10 -22.07
C ALA A 323 -39.27 37.38 -21.28
N PRO A 324 -38.21 36.85 -21.92
CA PRO A 324 -37.05 36.39 -21.20
C PRO A 324 -36.40 37.55 -20.43
N TYR A 325 -36.14 37.35 -19.14
CA TYR A 325 -35.41 38.32 -18.33
C TYR A 325 -34.32 37.62 -17.54
N GLY A 326 -33.26 38.35 -17.24
CA GLY A 326 -32.20 37.79 -16.43
C GLY A 326 -31.12 38.84 -16.14
N ASP A 327 -30.37 38.56 -15.10
CA ASP A 327 -29.31 39.41 -14.57
C ASP A 327 -27.97 38.71 -14.61
N ILE A 328 -26.94 39.51 -14.96
CA ILE A 328 -25.54 39.11 -14.85
C ILE A 328 -24.86 40.08 -13.93
N TYR A 329 -24.35 39.61 -12.80
CA TYR A 329 -23.65 40.44 -11.83
C TYR A 329 -22.54 39.68 -11.11
N ALA A 330 -21.63 40.43 -10.50
CA ALA A 330 -20.54 39.90 -9.72
C ALA A 330 -20.82 40.10 -8.22
N THR A 331 -20.74 39.02 -7.45
CA THR A 331 -21.00 39.04 -6.00
C THR A 331 -19.70 38.86 -5.24
N PHE A 332 -19.39 39.78 -4.33
CA PHE A 332 -18.31 39.63 -3.35
C PHE A 332 -18.85 39.14 -2.03
N ASN A 333 -18.32 38.04 -1.53
CA ASN A 333 -18.64 37.55 -0.20
C ASN A 333 -17.53 37.90 0.80
N LEU A 334 -17.71 38.99 1.55
CA LEU A 334 -16.73 39.48 2.55
C LEU A 334 -17.14 39.10 3.98
N SER A 335 -17.51 37.83 4.20
CA SER A 335 -17.86 37.34 5.52
C SER A 335 -16.62 37.25 6.44
N PRO A 336 -16.70 37.67 7.71
CA PRO A 336 -15.61 37.45 8.69
C PRO A 336 -15.19 35.98 8.84
N SER A 337 -16.13 35.04 8.68
CA SER A 337 -15.84 33.60 8.70
C SER A 337 -14.87 33.15 7.63
N LEU A 338 -14.77 33.87 6.52
CA LEU A 338 -13.84 33.58 5.41
C LEU A 338 -12.38 33.64 5.86
N PHE A 339 -12.03 34.61 6.72
CA PHE A 339 -10.68 34.70 7.27
C PHE A 339 -10.35 33.47 8.15
N GLY A 340 -11.34 32.99 8.93
CA GLY A 340 -11.21 31.74 9.68
C GLY A 340 -11.00 30.51 8.76
N GLN A 341 -11.70 30.43 7.63
CA GLN A 341 -11.54 29.36 6.64
C GLN A 341 -10.14 29.39 6.00
N ILE A 342 -9.60 30.58 5.69
CA ILE A 342 -8.24 30.74 5.18
C ILE A 342 -7.21 30.25 6.22
N LEU A 343 -7.34 30.66 7.47
CA LEU A 343 -6.46 30.22 8.55
C LEU A 343 -6.53 28.69 8.75
N THR A 344 -7.73 28.13 8.74
CA THR A 344 -7.93 26.66 8.82
C THR A 344 -7.25 25.95 7.65
N SER A 345 -7.40 26.45 6.43
CA SER A 345 -6.77 25.85 5.22
C SER A 345 -5.24 25.92 5.30
N LYS A 346 -4.67 27.02 5.79
CA LYS A 346 -3.23 27.16 6.04
C LYS A 346 -2.75 26.20 7.12
N ALA A 347 -3.52 26.01 8.20
CA ALA A 347 -3.19 25.03 9.24
C ALA A 347 -3.20 23.59 8.69
N ILE A 348 -4.19 23.24 7.85
CA ILE A 348 -4.25 21.93 7.16
C ILE A 348 -3.04 21.75 6.24
N PHE A 349 -2.64 22.76 5.48
CA PHE A 349 -1.45 22.71 4.64
C PHE A 349 -0.18 22.45 5.48
N ASN A 350 0.03 23.20 6.56
CA ASN A 350 1.17 23.01 7.44
C ASN A 350 1.19 21.62 8.10
N LYS A 351 0.03 21.09 8.47
CA LYS A 351 -0.11 19.71 8.94
C LYS A 351 0.33 18.72 7.84
N SER A 352 -0.19 18.87 6.63
CA SER A 352 0.16 17.98 5.50
C SER A 352 1.64 18.06 5.13
N LEU A 353 2.28 19.22 5.29
CA LEU A 353 3.73 19.38 5.11
C LEU A 353 4.52 18.59 6.16
N ALA A 354 4.10 18.65 7.43
CA ALA A 354 4.71 17.87 8.50
C ALA A 354 4.51 16.35 8.28
N GLU A 355 3.33 15.92 7.85
CA GLU A 355 3.03 14.54 7.48
C GLU A 355 3.92 14.05 6.32
N TYR A 356 4.10 14.86 5.27
CA TYR A 356 4.99 14.54 4.16
C TYR A 356 6.45 14.36 4.61
N ASN A 357 6.96 15.28 5.44
CA ASN A 357 8.30 15.17 5.99
C ASN A 357 8.47 13.92 6.86
N ASN A 358 7.47 13.59 7.68
CA ASN A 358 7.47 12.39 8.51
C ASN A 358 7.51 11.11 7.66
N VAL A 359 6.73 11.05 6.58
CA VAL A 359 6.72 9.88 5.66
C VAL A 359 8.09 9.70 5.01
N ILE A 360 8.76 10.77 4.58
CA ILE A 360 10.11 10.70 4.02
C ILE A 360 11.12 10.18 5.05
N GLN A 361 11.12 10.73 6.27
CA GLN A 361 12.03 10.27 7.32
C GLN A 361 11.77 8.81 7.68
N ASN A 362 10.52 8.40 7.73
CA ASN A 362 10.15 7.01 7.96
C ASN A 362 10.61 6.09 6.80
N ALA A 363 10.45 6.51 5.56
CA ALA A 363 10.92 5.77 4.39
C ALA A 363 12.44 5.57 4.42
N LEU A 364 13.20 6.62 4.72
CA LEU A 364 14.66 6.54 4.90
C LEU A 364 15.04 5.54 6.00
N ARG A 365 14.37 5.61 7.15
CA ARG A 365 14.58 4.70 8.28
C ARG A 365 14.29 3.25 7.90
N LEU A 366 13.16 2.99 7.24
CA LEU A 366 12.74 1.65 6.82
C LEU A 366 13.73 1.04 5.82
N ILE A 367 14.16 1.82 4.83
CA ILE A 367 15.15 1.37 3.84
C ILE A 367 16.48 1.04 4.53
N ALA A 368 16.99 1.92 5.40
CA ALA A 368 18.25 1.69 6.12
C ALA A 368 18.17 0.43 6.99
N ASN A 369 17.06 0.25 7.73
CA ASN A 369 16.84 -0.93 8.54
C ASN A 369 16.73 -2.22 7.70
N SER A 370 16.05 -2.18 6.56
CA SER A 370 15.90 -3.35 5.67
C SER A 370 17.23 -3.77 5.06
N ILE A 371 18.09 -2.82 4.69
CA ILE A 371 19.46 -3.13 4.21
C ILE A 371 20.29 -3.79 5.31
N ALA A 372 20.33 -3.18 6.50
CA ALA A 372 21.08 -3.73 7.62
C ALA A 372 20.57 -5.12 8.04
N ALA A 373 19.24 -5.30 8.08
CA ALA A 373 18.61 -6.58 8.38
C ALA A 373 18.98 -7.64 7.33
N ASN A 374 18.91 -7.32 6.04
CA ASN A 374 19.25 -8.26 4.98
C ASN A 374 20.70 -8.74 5.08
N GLN A 375 21.65 -7.83 5.30
CA GLN A 375 23.06 -8.20 5.49
C GLN A 375 23.29 -9.10 6.72
N LYS A 376 22.66 -8.77 7.85
CA LYS A 376 22.83 -9.54 9.11
C LYS A 376 22.15 -10.90 9.04
N LEU A 377 20.94 -10.97 8.43
CA LEU A 377 20.23 -12.23 8.29
C LEU A 377 20.89 -13.15 7.26
N MET A 378 21.51 -12.61 6.22
CA MET A 378 22.32 -13.41 5.29
C MET A 378 23.55 -13.99 5.99
N ALA A 379 24.26 -13.19 6.79
CA ALA A 379 25.39 -13.69 7.58
C ALA A 379 24.96 -14.79 8.56
N LYS A 380 23.83 -14.58 9.31
CA LYS A 380 23.27 -15.60 10.22
C LYS A 380 22.96 -16.90 9.47
N TYR A 381 22.30 -16.81 8.31
CA TYR A 381 21.99 -18.01 7.49
C TYR A 381 23.25 -18.74 7.08
N HIS A 382 24.32 -18.01 6.71
CA HIS A 382 25.60 -18.62 6.34
C HIS A 382 26.26 -19.35 7.52
N GLU A 383 26.30 -18.74 8.71
CA GLU A 383 26.83 -19.37 9.93
C GLU A 383 26.04 -20.63 10.33
N ASP A 384 24.70 -20.58 10.28
CA ASP A 384 23.86 -21.72 10.56
C ASP A 384 24.08 -22.87 9.55
N ALA A 385 24.36 -22.54 8.28
CA ALA A 385 24.69 -23.53 7.26
C ALA A 385 26.04 -24.18 7.51
N LEU A 386 27.08 -23.41 7.90
CA LEU A 386 28.39 -23.93 8.28
C LEU A 386 28.29 -24.85 9.52
N ALA A 387 27.50 -24.45 10.52
CA ALA A 387 27.26 -25.29 11.71
C ALA A 387 26.61 -26.63 11.32
N LEU A 388 25.60 -26.63 10.44
CA LEU A 388 24.97 -27.86 9.95
C LEU A 388 25.96 -28.75 9.19
N GLU A 389 26.82 -28.16 8.37
CA GLU A 389 27.84 -28.90 7.64
C GLU A 389 28.86 -29.57 8.60
N ALA A 390 29.31 -28.85 9.63
CA ALA A 390 30.20 -29.40 10.66
C ALA A 390 29.56 -30.57 11.40
N LEU A 391 28.28 -30.45 11.78
CA LEU A 391 27.53 -31.54 12.43
C LEU A 391 27.40 -32.76 11.52
N LYS A 392 27.14 -32.59 10.23
CA LYS A 392 27.09 -33.71 9.27
C LYS A 392 28.45 -34.41 9.14
N LYS A 393 29.53 -33.65 9.05
CA LYS A 393 30.88 -34.24 9.02
C LYS A 393 31.17 -35.02 10.29
N ARG A 394 30.85 -34.49 11.48
CA ARG A 394 30.97 -35.19 12.75
C ARG A 394 30.17 -36.51 12.76
N TYR A 395 28.95 -36.50 12.28
CA TYR A 395 28.07 -37.67 12.23
C TYR A 395 28.68 -38.77 11.33
N HIS A 396 29.25 -38.43 10.17
CA HIS A 396 29.95 -39.41 9.34
C HIS A 396 31.12 -40.08 10.06
N LEU A 397 31.94 -39.32 10.79
CA LEU A 397 33.01 -39.90 11.60
C LEU A 397 32.46 -40.80 12.71
N GLN A 398 31.34 -40.43 13.33
CA GLN A 398 30.67 -41.26 14.33
C GLN A 398 30.08 -42.55 13.74
N GLN A 399 29.58 -42.55 12.51
CA GLN A 399 29.17 -43.76 11.82
C GLN A 399 30.33 -44.78 11.67
N ASP A 400 31.53 -44.30 11.33
CA ASP A 400 32.72 -45.14 11.22
C ASP A 400 33.16 -45.69 12.58
N LEU A 401 33.04 -44.88 13.65
CA LEU A 401 33.34 -45.35 15.02
C LEU A 401 32.32 -46.38 15.50
N TYR A 402 31.04 -46.21 15.18
CA TYR A 402 29.98 -47.15 15.47
C TYR A 402 30.21 -48.49 14.76
N ALA A 403 30.57 -48.46 13.48
CA ALA A 403 30.90 -49.66 12.71
C ALA A 403 32.08 -50.44 13.29
N LYS A 404 32.99 -49.76 13.99
CA LYS A 404 34.12 -50.35 14.71
C LYS A 404 33.77 -50.79 16.16
N GLY A 405 32.51 -50.57 16.60
CA GLY A 405 32.05 -50.90 17.95
C GLY A 405 32.55 -49.95 19.05
N LEU A 406 33.08 -48.78 18.69
CA LEU A 406 33.71 -47.79 19.62
C LEU A 406 32.73 -46.83 20.26
N ILE A 407 31.52 -46.69 19.69
CA ILE A 407 30.41 -45.89 20.25
C ILE A 407 29.11 -46.65 20.18
N SER A 408 28.11 -46.23 20.97
CA SER A 408 26.81 -46.88 21.03
C SER A 408 25.86 -46.41 19.90
N HIS A 409 24.83 -47.20 19.63
CA HIS A 409 23.76 -46.78 18.73
C HIS A 409 23.02 -45.51 19.23
N ASN A 410 22.93 -45.35 20.56
CA ASN A 410 22.32 -44.16 21.16
C ASN A 410 23.12 -42.88 20.85
N ASP A 411 24.44 -42.94 20.77
CA ASP A 411 25.29 -41.82 20.41
C ASP A 411 25.01 -41.34 18.97
N LEU A 412 24.77 -42.28 18.04
CA LEU A 412 24.34 -41.96 16.68
C LEU A 412 22.94 -41.33 16.66
N LEU A 413 22.00 -41.81 17.48
CA LEU A 413 20.66 -41.23 17.58
C LEU A 413 20.71 -39.81 18.11
N TYR A 414 21.49 -39.52 19.15
CA TYR A 414 21.70 -38.17 19.67
C TYR A 414 22.27 -37.23 18.58
N SER A 415 23.29 -37.69 17.87
CA SER A 415 23.89 -36.87 16.82
C SER A 415 22.96 -36.60 15.65
N ARG A 416 22.08 -37.55 15.30
CA ARG A 416 21.06 -37.36 14.25
C ARG A 416 19.98 -36.37 14.69
N ILE A 417 19.55 -36.44 15.95
CA ILE A 417 18.62 -35.48 16.54
C ILE A 417 19.23 -34.06 16.48
N GLU A 418 20.50 -33.92 16.84
CA GLU A 418 21.21 -32.66 16.82
C GLU A 418 21.34 -32.07 15.39
N ILE A 419 21.63 -32.89 14.38
CA ILE A 419 21.63 -32.49 12.97
C ILE A 419 20.25 -31.97 12.55
N ASN A 420 19.17 -32.69 12.88
CA ASN A 420 17.83 -32.29 12.52
C ASN A 420 17.38 -31.02 13.26
N GLN A 421 17.83 -30.82 14.50
CA GLN A 421 17.62 -29.58 15.25
C GLN A 421 18.35 -28.39 14.58
N GLN A 422 19.61 -28.59 14.16
CA GLN A 422 20.35 -27.55 13.44
C GLN A 422 19.74 -27.27 12.05
N ALA A 423 19.25 -28.30 11.34
CA ALA A 423 18.53 -28.13 10.07
C ALA A 423 17.21 -27.36 10.27
N TYR A 424 16.53 -27.56 11.40
CA TYR A 424 15.35 -26.79 11.79
C TYR A 424 15.72 -25.30 12.01
N GLN A 425 16.80 -25.01 12.74
CA GLN A 425 17.30 -23.64 12.92
C GLN A 425 17.72 -22.98 11.59
N LEU A 426 18.40 -23.72 10.72
CA LEU A 426 18.76 -23.28 9.39
C LEU A 426 17.52 -22.95 8.53
N THR A 427 16.43 -23.69 8.69
CA THR A 427 15.17 -23.40 8.01
C THR A 427 14.58 -22.08 8.47
N ILE A 428 14.66 -21.77 9.78
CA ILE A 428 14.21 -20.50 10.34
C ILE A 428 15.05 -19.35 9.79
N SER A 429 16.37 -19.42 9.89
CA SER A 429 17.27 -18.35 9.43
C SER A 429 17.16 -18.11 7.91
N LYS A 430 16.95 -19.17 7.12
CA LYS A 430 16.67 -19.06 5.69
C LYS A 430 15.36 -18.34 5.41
N LEU A 431 14.28 -18.66 6.15
CA LEU A 431 13.00 -17.96 6.01
C LEU A 431 13.12 -16.49 6.39
N GLU A 432 13.78 -16.17 7.51
CA GLU A 432 14.05 -14.79 7.94
C GLU A 432 14.82 -14.01 6.87
N GLN A 433 15.83 -14.62 6.26
CA GLN A 433 16.60 -14.01 5.17
C GLN A 433 15.73 -13.77 3.94
N LEU A 434 14.91 -14.73 3.49
CA LEU A 434 14.01 -14.55 2.35
C LEU A 434 12.98 -13.45 2.61
N ILE A 435 12.37 -13.39 3.79
CA ILE A 435 11.43 -12.32 4.18
C ILE A 435 12.15 -10.97 4.19
N SER A 436 13.42 -10.91 4.61
CA SER A 436 14.19 -9.65 4.57
C SER A 436 14.43 -9.15 3.15
N VAL A 437 14.64 -10.05 2.19
CA VAL A 437 14.76 -9.72 0.76
C VAL A 437 13.44 -9.17 0.22
N ILE A 438 12.31 -9.82 0.53
CA ILE A 438 10.97 -9.36 0.13
C ILE A 438 10.73 -7.94 0.64
N ARG A 439 10.92 -7.71 1.95
CA ARG A 439 10.78 -6.37 2.56
C ARG A 439 11.67 -5.33 1.89
N LEU A 440 12.91 -5.71 1.56
CA LEU A 440 13.82 -4.81 0.88
C LEU A 440 13.30 -4.40 -0.51
N TYR A 441 12.74 -5.34 -1.29
CA TYR A 441 12.09 -5.03 -2.55
C TYR A 441 10.85 -4.14 -2.38
N GLU A 442 10.03 -4.38 -1.35
CA GLU A 442 8.90 -3.52 -1.00
C GLU A 442 9.34 -2.09 -0.68
N GLU A 443 10.36 -1.93 0.19
CA GLU A 443 10.90 -0.63 0.58
C GLU A 443 11.54 0.14 -0.58
N LEU A 444 12.05 -0.58 -1.58
CA LEU A 444 12.59 -0.01 -2.81
C LEU A 444 11.53 0.22 -3.90
N ALA A 445 10.27 -0.06 -3.61
CA ALA A 445 9.17 0.00 -4.58
C ALA A 445 9.45 -0.79 -5.88
N ALA A 446 10.13 -1.95 -5.76
CA ALA A 446 10.41 -2.82 -6.89
C ALA A 446 9.12 -3.50 -7.39
N GLY A 447 8.96 -3.63 -8.71
CA GLY A 447 7.78 -4.25 -9.32
C GLY A 447 6.51 -3.41 -9.31
N ILE A 448 6.56 -2.17 -8.82
CA ILE A 448 5.38 -1.29 -8.70
C ILE A 448 4.73 -0.97 -10.04
N LEU A 449 5.52 -0.85 -11.10
CA LEU A 449 5.09 -0.55 -12.48
C LEU A 449 5.08 -1.79 -13.37
N TYR A 450 5.27 -2.98 -12.80
CA TYR A 450 5.12 -4.22 -13.56
C TYR A 450 3.71 -4.26 -14.16
N GLN A 451 3.65 -4.36 -15.49
CA GLN A 451 2.42 -4.58 -16.25
C GLN A 451 2.42 -6.04 -16.69
N GLU A 452 1.36 -6.76 -16.33
CA GLU A 452 1.08 -8.02 -17.01
C GLU A 452 1.01 -7.73 -18.50
N GLU A 453 1.90 -8.34 -19.29
CA GLU A 453 1.76 -8.34 -20.74
C GLU A 453 0.38 -8.89 -21.06
N ASN A 454 -0.39 -8.09 -21.79
CA ASN A 454 -1.75 -8.32 -22.21
C ASN A 454 -2.03 -9.79 -22.52
N THR A 455 -2.65 -10.52 -21.63
CA THR A 455 -3.54 -11.61 -22.01
C THR A 455 -4.90 -10.98 -22.30
N ALA A 456 -5.12 -10.71 -23.58
CA ALA A 456 -6.39 -10.31 -24.15
C ALA A 456 -7.49 -11.34 -23.86
#